data_c61c9e176152d3663363deefa85a0d7f
#
_entry.id   c61c9e176152d3663363deefa85a0d7f
#
_cell.length_a   1.000
_cell.length_b   1.000
_cell.length_c   1.000
_cell.angle_alpha   90.00
_cell.angle_beta   90.00
_cell.angle_gamma   90.00
#
_symmetry.space_group_name_H-M   'P 1'
#
loop_
_entity.id
_entity.type
_entity.pdbx_description
1 polymer ?
#
loop_
_entity_poly.entity_id
_entity_poly.type
_entity_poly.pdbx_seq_one_letter_code
_entity_poly.pdbx_strand_id
1 'polypeptide(L)'
;MENISELKQHLNAIEQTRQISNAMYLLSTSRMKKSMQNISYNLSYMKRLRSTMKDIVSKTKHNDLSDPFLELTEGGKALYFAVTSDKGLCGGYNSAIVNLTLDKMREHRETVLYSLGLKGTELFKNRGVTPASSWYGASQKPSLHLATELAENIVSLYDEREVSEVYIVYTKYVNSAVQVPECRRILPLLRRDFDDVEYENKYETEVIYEPDVKTVFDRAVPQYIIGMVYDIIMQAAASENAARMTAMQNATKNADKMIEKLSEQINAVRQLVITNEITEIAAATQVQNSGV
;
A
#
# COMPACT_ATOMS: atom_id res chain seq x y z
N MET A 1 36.63 4.36 -27.71
CA MET A 1 35.36 4.42 -28.47
C MET A 1 34.50 3.28 -28.00
N GLU A 2 33.26 3.54 -27.61
CA GLU A 2 32.32 2.44 -27.28
C GLU A 2 32.12 1.56 -28.53
N ASN A 3 32.22 0.26 -28.33
CA ASN A 3 32.09 -0.69 -29.42
C ASN A 3 30.59 -0.79 -29.82
N ILE A 4 30.28 -0.79 -31.12
CA ILE A 4 28.91 -0.96 -31.63
C ILE A 4 28.22 -2.20 -31.01
N SER A 5 28.97 -3.26 -30.73
CA SER A 5 28.47 -4.45 -30.10
C SER A 5 27.95 -4.20 -28.65
N GLU A 6 28.70 -3.41 -27.87
CA GLU A 6 28.32 -3.03 -26.50
C GLU A 6 27.09 -2.13 -26.49
N LEU A 7 27.03 -1.14 -27.39
CA LEU A 7 25.85 -0.28 -27.55
C LEU A 7 24.57 -1.09 -27.90
N LYS A 8 24.70 -2.07 -28.81
CA LYS A 8 23.60 -2.96 -29.18
C LYS A 8 23.16 -3.87 -28.03
N GLN A 9 24.09 -4.38 -27.22
CA GLN A 9 23.76 -5.17 -26.03
C GLN A 9 23.02 -4.30 -25.01
N HIS A 10 23.47 -3.06 -24.78
CA HIS A 10 22.82 -2.11 -23.90
C HIS A 10 21.41 -1.77 -24.41
N LEU A 11 21.24 -1.50 -25.72
CA LEU A 11 19.93 -1.27 -26.33
C LEU A 11 18.97 -2.43 -26.05
N ASN A 12 19.38 -3.66 -26.31
CA ASN A 12 18.57 -4.86 -26.03
C ASN A 12 18.18 -4.96 -24.56
N ALA A 13 19.08 -4.68 -23.63
CA ALA A 13 18.79 -4.71 -22.19
C ALA A 13 17.73 -3.67 -21.78
N ILE A 14 17.80 -2.47 -22.36
CA ILE A 14 16.80 -1.42 -22.13
C ILE A 14 15.44 -1.78 -22.75
N GLU A 15 15.41 -2.36 -23.95
CA GLU A 15 14.19 -2.84 -24.58
C GLU A 15 13.49 -3.91 -23.74
N GLN A 16 14.23 -4.88 -23.19
CA GLN A 16 13.69 -5.88 -22.28
C GLN A 16 13.15 -5.23 -20.99
N THR A 17 13.89 -4.29 -20.42
CA THR A 17 13.45 -3.54 -19.23
C THR A 17 12.16 -2.78 -19.50
N ARG A 18 12.05 -2.15 -20.67
CA ARG A 18 10.83 -1.47 -21.12
C ARG A 18 9.63 -2.42 -21.22
N GLN A 19 9.82 -3.60 -21.82
CA GLN A 19 8.77 -4.61 -21.94
C GLN A 19 8.28 -5.10 -20.56
N ILE A 20 9.20 -5.38 -19.64
CA ILE A 20 8.89 -5.79 -18.27
C ILE A 20 8.13 -4.67 -17.55
N SER A 21 8.60 -3.42 -17.64
CA SER A 21 7.95 -2.27 -17.01
C SER A 21 6.54 -2.06 -17.52
N ASN A 22 6.32 -2.19 -18.83
CA ASN A 22 4.99 -2.09 -19.44
C ASN A 22 4.05 -3.23 -18.98
N ALA A 23 4.55 -4.47 -18.91
CA ALA A 23 3.77 -5.59 -18.39
C ALA A 23 3.37 -5.38 -16.92
N MET A 24 4.30 -4.87 -16.09
CA MET A 24 4.02 -4.54 -14.69
C MET A 24 3.03 -3.37 -14.55
N TYR A 25 3.08 -2.38 -15.43
CA TYR A 25 2.09 -1.30 -15.49
C TYR A 25 0.68 -1.86 -15.73
N LEU A 26 0.50 -2.73 -16.73
CA LEU A 26 -0.78 -3.33 -17.06
C LEU A 26 -1.32 -4.21 -15.92
N LEU A 27 -0.47 -5.03 -15.33
CA LEU A 27 -0.83 -5.89 -14.19
C LEU A 27 -1.26 -5.05 -12.97
N SER A 28 -0.52 -3.99 -12.66
CA SER A 28 -0.85 -3.11 -11.53
C SER A 28 -2.15 -2.36 -11.75
N THR A 29 -2.42 -1.92 -12.99
CA THR A 29 -3.70 -1.30 -13.36
C THR A 29 -4.87 -2.24 -13.14
N SER A 30 -4.75 -3.50 -13.56
CA SER A 30 -5.79 -4.52 -13.36
C SER A 30 -6.04 -4.80 -11.88
N ARG A 31 -4.97 -4.97 -11.08
CA ARG A 31 -5.07 -5.23 -9.64
C ARG A 31 -5.67 -4.05 -8.88
N MET A 32 -5.28 -2.83 -9.21
CA MET A 32 -5.86 -1.61 -8.64
C MET A 32 -7.38 -1.56 -8.86
N LYS A 33 -7.84 -1.78 -10.11
CA LYS A 33 -9.27 -1.82 -10.44
C LYS A 33 -10.02 -2.87 -9.63
N LYS A 34 -9.46 -4.06 -9.48
CA LYS A 34 -10.06 -5.13 -8.67
C LYS A 34 -10.17 -4.75 -7.20
N SER A 35 -9.14 -4.15 -6.62
CA SER A 35 -9.20 -3.66 -5.22
C SER A 35 -10.27 -2.59 -5.05
N MET A 36 -10.41 -1.65 -6.00
CA MET A 36 -11.45 -0.63 -5.96
C MET A 36 -12.87 -1.20 -6.03
N GLN A 37 -13.09 -2.24 -6.83
CA GLN A 37 -14.39 -2.93 -6.86
C GLN A 37 -14.70 -3.55 -5.50
N ASN A 38 -13.74 -4.19 -4.86
CA ASN A 38 -13.91 -4.77 -3.53
C ASN A 38 -14.20 -3.71 -2.47
N ILE A 39 -13.55 -2.53 -2.53
CA ILE A 39 -13.85 -1.39 -1.66
C ILE A 39 -15.32 -0.97 -1.84
N SER A 40 -15.80 -0.85 -3.09
CA SER A 40 -17.19 -0.44 -3.35
C SER A 40 -18.23 -1.43 -2.82
N TYR A 41 -17.94 -2.74 -2.88
CA TYR A 41 -18.81 -3.77 -2.29
C TYR A 41 -18.84 -3.71 -0.76
N ASN A 42 -17.69 -3.47 -0.14
CA ASN A 42 -17.61 -3.37 1.33
C ASN A 42 -18.28 -2.09 1.87
N LEU A 43 -18.29 -1.02 1.08
CA LEU A 43 -18.80 0.29 1.51
C LEU A 43 -20.25 0.24 2.01
N SER A 44 -21.13 -0.45 1.30
CA SER A 44 -22.55 -0.58 1.67
C SER A 44 -22.74 -1.37 2.97
N TYR A 45 -21.95 -2.44 3.15
CA TYR A 45 -21.94 -3.23 4.37
C TYR A 45 -21.45 -2.38 5.56
N MET A 46 -20.32 -1.71 5.40
CA MET A 46 -19.73 -0.86 6.44
C MET A 46 -20.63 0.31 6.82
N LYS A 47 -21.32 0.91 5.85
CA LYS A 47 -22.27 2.00 6.12
C LYS A 47 -23.39 1.53 7.05
N ARG A 48 -23.99 0.37 6.78
CA ARG A 48 -25.04 -0.22 7.63
C ARG A 48 -24.51 -0.58 9.01
N LEU A 49 -23.35 -1.22 9.07
CA LEU A 49 -22.75 -1.63 10.33
C LEU A 49 -22.38 -0.41 11.20
N ARG A 50 -21.84 0.67 10.61
CA ARG A 50 -21.58 1.93 11.30
C ARG A 50 -22.87 2.58 11.83
N SER A 51 -23.96 2.54 11.04
CA SER A 51 -25.25 3.04 11.49
C SER A 51 -25.80 2.25 12.69
N THR A 52 -25.69 0.91 12.65
CA THR A 52 -26.06 0.06 13.78
C THR A 52 -25.20 0.35 15.02
N MET A 53 -23.89 0.47 14.86
CA MET A 53 -23.00 0.84 15.96
C MET A 53 -23.32 2.21 16.55
N LYS A 54 -23.62 3.20 15.69
CA LYS A 54 -24.10 4.52 16.14
C LYS A 54 -25.37 4.40 16.97
N ASP A 55 -26.37 3.65 16.50
CA ASP A 55 -27.62 3.45 17.21
C ASP A 55 -27.40 2.83 18.60
N ILE A 56 -26.59 1.78 18.69
CA ILE A 56 -26.24 1.12 19.95
C ILE A 56 -25.56 2.13 20.89
N VAL A 57 -24.50 2.78 20.43
CA VAL A 57 -23.63 3.64 21.25
C VAL A 57 -24.36 4.93 21.67
N SER A 58 -25.23 5.53 20.83
CA SER A 58 -25.89 6.80 21.10
C SER A 58 -27.18 6.65 21.90
N LYS A 59 -27.94 5.58 21.67
CA LYS A 59 -29.26 5.37 22.33
C LYS A 59 -29.15 4.63 23.67
N THR A 60 -28.00 3.99 23.93
CA THR A 60 -27.76 3.28 25.19
C THR A 60 -27.16 4.24 26.21
N LYS A 61 -27.72 4.24 27.43
CA LYS A 61 -27.19 5.04 28.55
C LYS A 61 -25.76 4.58 28.87
N HIS A 62 -24.92 5.54 29.30
CA HIS A 62 -23.50 5.26 29.60
C HIS A 62 -23.31 4.12 30.64
N ASN A 63 -24.22 4.03 31.62
CA ASN A 63 -24.18 3.00 32.66
C ASN A 63 -24.62 1.61 32.16
N ASP A 64 -25.39 1.54 31.07
CA ASP A 64 -25.89 0.27 30.53
C ASP A 64 -24.94 -0.36 29.50
N LEU A 65 -23.97 0.43 29.00
CA LEU A 65 -22.94 0.00 28.05
C LEU A 65 -21.58 0.59 28.45
N SER A 66 -21.06 0.14 29.60
CA SER A 66 -19.65 0.30 29.93
C SER A 66 -18.88 -0.90 29.39
N ASP A 67 -18.03 -0.62 28.41
CA ASP A 67 -17.28 -1.67 27.71
C ASP A 67 -15.87 -1.17 27.40
N PRO A 68 -14.83 -1.99 27.62
CA PRO A 68 -13.42 -1.63 27.33
C PRO A 68 -13.20 -1.13 25.91
N PHE A 69 -13.97 -1.61 24.93
CA PHE A 69 -13.86 -1.16 23.52
C PHE A 69 -14.33 0.28 23.30
N LEU A 70 -15.05 0.91 24.24
CA LEU A 70 -15.57 2.27 24.14
C LEU A 70 -14.82 3.29 24.97
N GLU A 71 -13.91 2.86 25.83
CA GLU A 71 -13.24 3.71 26.81
C GLU A 71 -11.72 3.74 26.60
N LEU A 72 -11.13 4.94 26.74
CA LEU A 72 -9.68 5.07 26.77
C LEU A 72 -9.13 4.53 28.10
N THR A 73 -8.24 3.54 28.01
CA THR A 73 -7.52 3.03 29.19
C THR A 73 -6.18 3.76 29.27
N GLU A 74 -5.93 4.46 30.40
CA GLU A 74 -4.67 5.15 30.60
C GLU A 74 -3.53 4.17 30.90
N GLY A 75 -2.35 4.44 30.36
CA GLY A 75 -1.09 3.80 30.75
C GLY A 75 -0.74 2.47 30.11
N GLY A 76 -1.44 2.08 29.04
CA GLY A 76 -1.11 0.86 28.28
C GLY A 76 -0.18 1.11 27.07
N LYS A 77 0.26 0.01 26.42
CA LYS A 77 1.04 0.07 25.18
C LYS A 77 0.15 0.42 24.01
N ALA A 78 0.67 1.20 23.05
CA ALA A 78 0.00 1.44 21.78
C ALA A 78 0.52 0.46 20.71
N LEU A 79 -0.39 -0.29 20.06
CA LEU A 79 -0.06 -1.14 18.93
C LEU A 79 -0.12 -0.33 17.63
N TYR A 80 0.96 -0.33 16.89
CA TYR A 80 1.04 0.20 15.54
C TYR A 80 1.13 -0.94 14.52
N PHE A 81 0.13 -1.05 13.66
CA PHE A 81 0.09 -2.03 12.60
C PHE A 81 0.36 -1.36 11.25
N ALA A 82 1.56 -1.54 10.71
CA ALA A 82 1.98 -0.91 9.46
C ALA A 82 1.66 -1.80 8.24
N VAL A 83 0.85 -1.30 7.32
CA VAL A 83 0.44 -2.02 6.10
C VAL A 83 1.32 -1.58 4.93
N THR A 84 2.27 -2.43 4.55
CA THR A 84 3.23 -2.19 3.48
C THR A 84 3.15 -3.25 2.39
N SER A 85 3.99 -3.19 1.36
CA SER A 85 4.00 -4.16 0.27
C SER A 85 5.00 -5.29 0.48
N ASP A 86 4.72 -6.44 -0.16
CA ASP A 86 5.67 -7.56 -0.25
C ASP A 86 6.71 -7.35 -1.35
N LYS A 87 6.34 -6.64 -2.42
CA LYS A 87 7.18 -6.39 -3.59
C LYS A 87 7.51 -4.90 -3.71
N GLY A 88 8.72 -4.60 -4.17
CA GLY A 88 9.15 -3.24 -4.47
C GLY A 88 8.55 -2.66 -5.75
N LEU A 89 9.26 -1.69 -6.32
CA LEU A 89 8.94 -0.98 -7.56
C LEU A 89 7.63 -0.17 -7.49
N CYS A 90 7.23 0.25 -6.29
CA CYS A 90 6.06 1.09 -6.00
C CYS A 90 6.45 2.52 -5.57
N GLY A 91 7.58 3.03 -6.05
CA GLY A 91 8.08 4.37 -5.72
C GLY A 91 8.29 4.55 -4.21
N GLY A 92 7.84 5.67 -3.66
CA GLY A 92 7.97 6.03 -2.24
C GLY A 92 6.94 5.38 -1.29
N TYR A 93 6.04 4.51 -1.78
CA TYR A 93 4.92 3.94 -1.02
C TYR A 93 5.35 3.37 0.35
N ASN A 94 6.29 2.44 0.38
CA ASN A 94 6.73 1.80 1.62
C ASN A 94 7.45 2.76 2.57
N SER A 95 8.32 3.61 2.03
CA SER A 95 9.07 4.58 2.83
C SER A 95 8.16 5.60 3.52
N ALA A 96 7.09 6.02 2.85
CA ALA A 96 6.12 6.96 3.41
C ALA A 96 5.38 6.35 4.62
N ILE A 97 4.94 5.08 4.51
CA ILE A 97 4.29 4.36 5.63
C ILE A 97 5.25 4.18 6.79
N VAL A 98 6.48 3.72 6.51
CA VAL A 98 7.48 3.49 7.55
C VAL A 98 7.83 4.79 8.29
N ASN A 99 8.00 5.91 7.56
CA ASN A 99 8.26 7.22 8.17
C ASN A 99 7.10 7.63 9.08
N LEU A 100 5.87 7.61 8.56
CA LEU A 100 4.69 7.99 9.33
C LEU A 100 4.52 7.11 10.57
N THR A 101 4.75 5.79 10.45
CA THR A 101 4.66 4.86 11.59
C THR A 101 5.66 5.24 12.67
N LEU A 102 6.92 5.44 12.32
CA LEU A 102 7.97 5.79 13.29
C LEU A 102 7.71 7.15 13.94
N ASP A 103 7.20 8.13 13.20
CA ASP A 103 6.85 9.43 13.75
C ASP A 103 5.69 9.32 14.72
N LYS A 104 4.66 8.54 14.40
CA LYS A 104 3.51 8.30 15.28
C LYS A 104 3.84 7.47 16.52
N MET A 105 4.73 6.51 16.43
CA MET A 105 5.21 5.74 17.58
C MET A 105 5.90 6.62 18.63
N ARG A 106 6.51 7.73 18.25
CA ARG A 106 7.14 8.68 19.20
C ARG A 106 6.14 9.44 20.06
N GLU A 107 4.87 9.48 19.66
CA GLU A 107 3.81 10.15 20.42
C GLU A 107 3.41 9.34 21.68
N HIS A 108 3.78 8.06 21.75
CA HIS A 108 3.46 7.15 22.86
C HIS A 108 4.73 6.70 23.59
N ARG A 109 4.59 6.49 24.90
CA ARG A 109 5.72 6.09 25.76
C ARG A 109 6.15 4.64 25.49
N GLU A 110 5.18 3.74 25.34
CA GLU A 110 5.41 2.33 25.06
C GLU A 110 4.62 1.92 23.81
N THR A 111 5.31 1.29 22.87
CA THR A 111 4.72 0.90 21.59
C THR A 111 5.10 -0.50 21.18
N VAL A 112 4.19 -1.17 20.50
CA VAL A 112 4.39 -2.45 19.83
C VAL A 112 4.21 -2.23 18.33
N LEU A 113 5.11 -2.74 17.51
CA LEU A 113 5.03 -2.65 16.07
C LEU A 113 4.68 -4.01 15.46
N TYR A 114 3.62 -4.04 14.67
CA TYR A 114 3.27 -5.14 13.77
C TYR A 114 3.43 -4.68 12.32
N SER A 115 3.87 -5.57 11.44
CA SER A 115 4.12 -5.24 10.04
C SER A 115 3.45 -6.22 9.09
N LEU A 116 2.70 -5.70 8.13
CA LEU A 116 2.20 -6.43 6.97
C LEU A 116 3.06 -6.05 5.77
N GLY A 117 3.66 -7.04 5.11
CA GLY A 117 4.50 -6.85 3.93
C GLY A 117 6.00 -6.92 4.20
N LEU A 118 6.69 -7.66 3.32
CA LEU A 118 8.12 -7.94 3.46
C LEU A 118 8.96 -6.66 3.37
N LYS A 119 8.63 -5.75 2.43
CA LYS A 119 9.44 -4.55 2.19
C LYS A 119 9.39 -3.55 3.33
N GLY A 120 8.26 -3.42 4.01
CA GLY A 120 8.17 -2.60 5.21
C GLY A 120 8.95 -3.18 6.37
N THR A 121 8.83 -4.49 6.59
CA THR A 121 9.60 -5.21 7.63
C THR A 121 11.11 -5.03 7.44
N GLU A 122 11.63 -5.14 6.20
CA GLU A 122 13.03 -4.87 5.88
C GLU A 122 13.42 -3.42 6.19
N LEU A 123 12.57 -2.45 5.80
CA LEU A 123 12.82 -1.04 6.05
C LEU A 123 12.81 -0.67 7.54
N PHE A 124 11.91 -1.25 8.34
CA PHE A 124 11.90 -1.06 9.80
C PHE A 124 13.19 -1.60 10.44
N LYS A 125 13.60 -2.82 10.08
CA LYS A 125 14.84 -3.42 10.56
C LYS A 125 16.08 -2.58 10.22
N ASN A 126 16.15 -2.03 8.99
CA ASN A 126 17.23 -1.15 8.55
C ASN A 126 17.27 0.19 9.35
N ARG A 127 16.18 0.55 10.02
CA ARG A 127 16.10 1.71 10.92
C ARG A 127 16.22 1.37 12.40
N GLY A 128 16.61 0.14 12.71
CA GLY A 128 16.83 -0.34 14.07
C GLY A 128 15.56 -0.70 14.84
N VAL A 129 14.40 -0.78 14.16
CA VAL A 129 13.13 -1.17 14.78
C VAL A 129 12.69 -2.54 14.24
N THR A 130 12.61 -3.53 15.12
CA THR A 130 12.17 -4.88 14.75
C THR A 130 10.69 -5.04 15.07
N PRO A 131 9.83 -5.34 14.10
CA PRO A 131 8.43 -5.66 14.38
C PRO A 131 8.32 -6.89 15.29
N ALA A 132 7.41 -6.83 16.26
CA ALA A 132 7.10 -7.95 17.16
C ALA A 132 6.42 -9.09 16.40
N SER A 133 5.60 -8.74 15.38
CA SER A 133 4.98 -9.73 14.48
C SER A 133 4.97 -9.23 13.04
N SER A 134 4.98 -10.17 12.08
CA SER A 134 5.03 -9.84 10.66
C SER A 134 4.27 -10.86 9.81
N TRP A 135 3.45 -10.36 8.88
CA TRP A 135 2.71 -11.14 7.89
C TRP A 135 3.22 -10.84 6.48
N TYR A 136 3.39 -11.88 5.68
CA TYR A 136 3.91 -11.81 4.32
C TYR A 136 2.94 -12.42 3.31
N GLY A 137 3.06 -12.02 2.04
CA GLY A 137 2.20 -12.53 0.96
C GLY A 137 0.82 -11.88 0.89
N ALA A 138 0.44 -11.15 1.91
CA ALA A 138 -0.88 -10.59 2.11
C ALA A 138 -1.20 -9.43 1.15
N SER A 139 -0.23 -8.59 0.83
CA SER A 139 -0.41 -7.45 -0.10
C SER A 139 -0.72 -7.91 -1.53
N GLN A 140 -0.32 -9.14 -1.90
CA GLN A 140 -0.56 -9.68 -3.24
C GLN A 140 -1.97 -10.23 -3.43
N LYS A 141 -2.57 -10.75 -2.36
CA LYS A 141 -3.92 -11.35 -2.37
C LYS A 141 -4.69 -10.93 -1.11
N PRO A 142 -5.05 -9.64 -1.01
CA PRO A 142 -5.86 -9.20 0.10
C PRO A 142 -7.20 -9.95 0.09
N SER A 143 -7.59 -10.48 1.25
CA SER A 143 -8.79 -11.32 1.40
C SER A 143 -9.51 -11.02 2.70
N LEU A 144 -10.80 -11.37 2.76
CA LEU A 144 -11.57 -11.27 4.00
C LEU A 144 -10.98 -12.18 5.09
N HIS A 145 -10.51 -13.38 4.73
CA HIS A 145 -9.87 -14.31 5.67
C HIS A 145 -8.67 -13.68 6.38
N LEU A 146 -7.78 -13.02 5.61
CA LEU A 146 -6.66 -12.28 6.20
C LEU A 146 -7.14 -11.17 7.13
N ALA A 147 -8.16 -10.41 6.71
CA ALA A 147 -8.70 -9.33 7.54
C ALA A 147 -9.30 -9.88 8.85
N THR A 148 -9.94 -11.04 8.79
CA THR A 148 -10.47 -11.73 9.98
C THR A 148 -9.34 -12.16 10.91
N GLU A 149 -8.31 -12.83 10.40
CA GLU A 149 -7.14 -13.25 11.18
C GLU A 149 -6.46 -12.07 11.90
N LEU A 150 -6.26 -10.97 11.17
CA LEU A 150 -5.65 -9.77 11.75
C LEU A 150 -6.54 -9.09 12.78
N ALA A 151 -7.85 -9.02 12.51
CA ALA A 151 -8.81 -8.42 13.42
C ALA A 151 -8.95 -9.25 14.71
N GLU A 152 -9.02 -10.58 14.62
CA GLU A 152 -9.05 -11.48 15.78
C GLU A 152 -7.79 -11.33 16.64
N ASN A 153 -6.62 -11.22 16.02
CA ASN A 153 -5.38 -10.98 16.75
C ASN A 153 -5.38 -9.61 17.46
N ILE A 154 -5.87 -8.56 16.80
CA ILE A 154 -5.99 -7.22 17.39
C ILE A 154 -6.97 -7.23 18.57
N VAL A 155 -8.12 -7.88 18.42
CA VAL A 155 -9.15 -7.97 19.46
C VAL A 155 -8.62 -8.75 20.67
N SER A 156 -7.95 -9.90 20.46
CA SER A 156 -7.37 -10.69 21.55
C SER A 156 -6.37 -9.89 22.38
N LEU A 157 -5.42 -9.20 21.73
CA LEU A 157 -4.44 -8.35 22.42
C LEU A 157 -5.08 -7.21 23.22
N TYR A 158 -6.20 -6.69 22.71
CA TYR A 158 -6.94 -5.63 23.38
C TYR A 158 -7.72 -6.15 24.57
N ASP A 159 -8.42 -7.28 24.43
CA ASP A 159 -9.16 -7.95 25.50
C ASP A 159 -8.25 -8.42 26.66
N GLU A 160 -7.08 -8.94 26.32
CA GLU A 160 -6.05 -9.37 27.27
C GLU A 160 -5.34 -8.19 27.94
N ARG A 161 -5.68 -6.94 27.57
CA ARG A 161 -5.09 -5.69 28.06
C ARG A 161 -3.57 -5.60 27.85
N GLU A 162 -3.03 -6.30 26.86
CA GLU A 162 -1.64 -6.15 26.44
C GLU A 162 -1.40 -4.81 25.76
N VAL A 163 -2.44 -4.28 25.10
CA VAL A 163 -2.45 -2.97 24.45
C VAL A 163 -3.70 -2.18 24.85
N SER A 164 -3.54 -0.86 24.99
CA SER A 164 -4.63 0.07 25.32
C SER A 164 -5.16 0.84 24.11
N GLU A 165 -4.36 0.92 23.06
CA GLU A 165 -4.71 1.61 21.83
C GLU A 165 -4.16 0.84 20.63
N VAL A 166 -4.93 0.82 19.54
CA VAL A 166 -4.55 0.16 18.29
C VAL A 166 -4.68 1.12 17.13
N TYR A 167 -3.59 1.30 16.41
CA TYR A 167 -3.49 2.13 15.22
C TYR A 167 -3.08 1.31 14.02
N ILE A 168 -3.74 1.53 12.88
CA ILE A 168 -3.29 0.99 11.59
C ILE A 168 -2.74 2.14 10.75
N VAL A 169 -1.50 1.97 10.28
CA VAL A 169 -0.82 2.91 9.38
C VAL A 169 -0.82 2.33 7.97
N TYR A 170 -1.47 3.01 7.05
CA TYR A 170 -1.66 2.53 5.69
C TYR A 170 -1.69 3.72 4.71
N THR A 171 -1.74 3.43 3.42
CA THR A 171 -1.93 4.49 2.42
C THR A 171 -3.36 4.45 1.90
N LYS A 172 -4.10 5.52 2.19
CA LYS A 172 -5.45 5.73 1.70
C LYS A 172 -5.44 6.03 0.21
N TYR A 173 -6.28 5.32 -0.53
CA TYR A 173 -6.49 5.57 -1.94
C TYR A 173 -7.46 6.74 -2.14
N VAL A 174 -7.01 7.83 -2.74
CA VAL A 174 -7.87 8.96 -3.12
C VAL A 174 -8.23 8.85 -4.60
N ASN A 175 -7.23 8.70 -5.45
CA ASN A 175 -7.38 8.43 -6.88
C ASN A 175 -6.06 7.84 -7.43
N SER A 176 -6.00 7.55 -8.73
CA SER A 176 -4.82 6.96 -9.36
C SER A 176 -3.55 7.82 -9.29
N ALA A 177 -3.68 9.12 -9.10
CA ALA A 177 -2.56 10.05 -9.01
C ALA A 177 -2.18 10.40 -7.56
N VAL A 178 -3.15 10.33 -6.64
CA VAL A 178 -2.99 10.77 -5.25
C VAL A 178 -3.30 9.63 -4.29
N GLN A 179 -2.30 9.24 -3.51
CA GLN A 179 -2.39 8.30 -2.41
C GLN A 179 -1.79 8.97 -1.16
N VAL A 180 -2.47 8.90 -0.04
CA VAL A 180 -2.10 9.63 1.19
C VAL A 180 -1.84 8.65 2.32
N PRO A 181 -0.62 8.61 2.90
CA PRO A 181 -0.36 7.86 4.12
C PRO A 181 -1.23 8.38 5.27
N GLU A 182 -1.90 7.47 5.96
CA GLU A 182 -2.81 7.78 7.06
C GLU A 182 -2.54 6.85 8.25
N CYS A 183 -2.62 7.39 9.45
CA CYS A 183 -2.61 6.64 10.70
C CYS A 183 -4.02 6.71 11.28
N ARG A 184 -4.71 5.56 11.33
CA ARG A 184 -6.09 5.48 11.81
C ARG A 184 -6.17 4.65 13.09
N ARG A 185 -6.77 5.23 14.15
CA ARG A 185 -7.11 4.48 15.34
C ARG A 185 -8.24 3.50 15.04
N ILE A 186 -8.07 2.27 15.47
CA ILE A 186 -9.05 1.18 15.35
C ILE A 186 -9.69 0.91 16.69
N LEU A 187 -8.93 0.93 17.77
CA LEU A 187 -9.37 0.76 19.16
C LEU A 187 -8.72 1.81 20.08
N PRO A 188 -9.42 2.24 21.12
CA PRO A 188 -10.84 2.03 21.38
C PRO A 188 -11.75 2.73 20.38
N LEU A 189 -13.02 2.25 20.28
CA LEU A 189 -14.09 2.86 19.48
C LEU A 189 -14.75 3.95 20.32
N LEU A 190 -14.34 5.20 20.14
CA LEU A 190 -14.95 6.29 20.90
C LEU A 190 -16.32 6.68 20.33
N ARG A 191 -17.23 7.10 21.20
CA ARG A 191 -18.59 7.56 20.80
C ARG A 191 -18.52 8.61 19.70
N ARG A 192 -17.59 9.56 19.78
CA ARG A 192 -17.36 10.61 18.78
C ARG A 192 -16.97 10.09 17.38
N ASP A 193 -16.45 8.84 17.29
CA ASP A 193 -16.06 8.24 16.00
C ASP A 193 -17.28 7.87 15.13
N PHE A 194 -18.49 8.00 15.68
CA PHE A 194 -19.75 7.74 15.01
C PHE A 194 -20.59 9.02 14.78
N ASP A 195 -20.10 10.21 15.16
CA ASP A 195 -20.87 11.47 15.06
C ASP A 195 -21.17 11.86 13.60
N ASP A 196 -20.28 11.53 12.67
CA ASP A 196 -20.39 11.80 11.24
C ASP A 196 -21.34 10.84 10.48
N VAL A 197 -21.83 9.80 11.16
CA VAL A 197 -22.71 8.80 10.53
C VAL A 197 -24.12 9.36 10.44
N GLU A 198 -24.68 9.43 9.21
CA GLU A 198 -26.09 9.74 9.02
C GLU A 198 -26.95 8.54 9.40
N TYR A 199 -28.06 8.76 10.09
CA TYR A 199 -29.03 7.71 10.37
C TYR A 199 -29.70 7.24 9.06
N GLU A 200 -29.60 5.98 8.73
CA GLU A 200 -30.37 5.40 7.61
C GLU A 200 -31.87 5.38 7.90
N ASN A 201 -32.23 5.22 9.16
CA ASN A 201 -33.63 5.20 9.60
C ASN A 201 -33.95 6.48 10.40
N LYS A 202 -34.76 7.36 9.80
CA LYS A 202 -35.31 8.56 10.45
C LYS A 202 -36.42 8.26 11.47
N TYR A 203 -36.58 7.00 11.87
CA TYR A 203 -37.62 6.67 12.82
C TYR A 203 -37.11 6.95 14.24
N GLU A 204 -37.85 7.80 14.96
CA GLU A 204 -37.65 8.09 16.39
C GLU A 204 -38.06 6.91 17.31
N THR A 205 -38.34 5.73 16.74
CA THR A 205 -38.74 4.54 17.48
C THR A 205 -37.61 3.99 18.29
N GLU A 206 -37.90 3.62 19.53
CA GLU A 206 -36.96 2.85 20.39
C GLU A 206 -36.61 1.55 19.68
N VAL A 207 -35.29 1.32 19.52
CA VAL A 207 -34.79 0.05 18.99
C VAL A 207 -34.75 -0.96 20.13
N ILE A 208 -35.40 -2.10 19.95
CA ILE A 208 -35.36 -3.20 20.89
C ILE A 208 -34.22 -4.14 20.47
N TYR A 209 -33.33 -4.42 21.39
CA TYR A 209 -32.21 -5.34 21.19
C TYR A 209 -32.51 -6.69 21.83
N GLU A 210 -32.39 -7.77 21.09
CA GLU A 210 -32.59 -9.14 21.57
C GLU A 210 -31.29 -9.96 21.52
N PRO A 211 -30.88 -10.62 22.61
CA PRO A 211 -31.52 -10.66 23.91
C PRO A 211 -31.35 -9.40 24.75
N ASP A 212 -30.25 -8.65 24.57
CA ASP A 212 -29.93 -7.41 25.27
C ASP A 212 -28.89 -6.60 24.48
N VAL A 213 -28.74 -5.33 24.82
CA VAL A 213 -27.84 -4.38 24.14
C VAL A 213 -26.38 -4.85 24.19
N LYS A 214 -25.93 -5.37 25.34
CA LYS A 214 -24.54 -5.77 25.52
C LYS A 214 -24.19 -6.96 24.63
N THR A 215 -25.04 -7.99 24.61
CA THR A 215 -24.83 -9.18 23.76
C THR A 215 -24.80 -8.80 22.27
N VAL A 216 -25.63 -7.86 21.84
CA VAL A 216 -25.63 -7.38 20.45
C VAL A 216 -24.36 -6.59 20.16
N PHE A 217 -23.93 -5.74 21.08
CA PHE A 217 -22.68 -4.97 20.96
C PHE A 217 -21.46 -5.89 20.88
N ASP A 218 -21.33 -6.85 21.80
CA ASP A 218 -20.21 -7.81 21.85
C ASP A 218 -20.07 -8.62 20.55
N ARG A 219 -21.17 -8.85 19.83
CA ARG A 219 -21.17 -9.50 18.52
C ARG A 219 -20.90 -8.53 17.36
N ALA A 220 -21.31 -7.29 17.49
CA ALA A 220 -21.17 -6.28 16.43
C ALA A 220 -19.73 -5.73 16.36
N VAL A 221 -19.05 -5.55 17.50
CA VAL A 221 -17.70 -4.98 17.57
C VAL A 221 -16.69 -5.79 16.74
N PRO A 222 -16.53 -7.11 16.90
CA PRO A 222 -15.61 -7.89 16.08
C PRO A 222 -15.90 -7.75 14.58
N GLN A 223 -17.18 -7.80 14.19
CA GLN A 223 -17.58 -7.63 12.78
C GLN A 223 -17.23 -6.25 12.24
N TYR A 224 -17.38 -5.21 13.06
CA TYR A 224 -17.01 -3.86 12.70
C TYR A 224 -15.48 -3.71 12.51
N ILE A 225 -14.69 -4.29 13.41
CA ILE A 225 -13.22 -4.29 13.33
C ILE A 225 -12.76 -5.07 12.08
N ILE A 226 -13.32 -6.27 11.82
CA ILE A 226 -13.03 -7.04 10.60
C ILE A 226 -13.31 -6.23 9.35
N GLY A 227 -14.47 -5.57 9.30
CA GLY A 227 -14.86 -4.74 8.16
C GLY A 227 -13.93 -3.54 7.95
N MET A 228 -13.49 -2.87 9.04
CA MET A 228 -12.52 -1.77 8.97
C MET A 228 -11.14 -2.26 8.49
N VAL A 229 -10.64 -3.36 9.05
CA VAL A 229 -9.35 -3.94 8.65
C VAL A 229 -9.40 -4.36 7.18
N TYR A 230 -10.51 -4.97 6.75
CA TYR A 230 -10.70 -5.34 5.34
C TYR A 230 -10.67 -4.12 4.40
N ASP A 231 -11.40 -3.05 4.75
CA ASP A 231 -11.39 -1.80 3.98
C ASP A 231 -9.97 -1.23 3.87
N ILE A 232 -9.26 -1.16 4.99
CA ILE A 232 -7.89 -0.65 5.05
C ILE A 232 -6.94 -1.46 4.16
N ILE A 233 -7.00 -2.80 4.22
CA ILE A 233 -6.15 -3.67 3.40
C ILE A 233 -6.46 -3.49 1.90
N MET A 234 -7.75 -3.34 1.55
CA MET A 234 -8.15 -3.08 0.16
C MET A 234 -7.69 -1.72 -0.34
N GLN A 235 -7.81 -0.66 0.48
CA GLN A 235 -7.30 0.66 0.16
C GLN A 235 -5.77 0.67 0.02
N ALA A 236 -5.06 0.01 0.92
CA ALA A 236 -3.61 -0.16 0.85
C ALA A 236 -3.19 -0.86 -0.44
N ALA A 237 -3.88 -1.95 -0.82
CA ALA A 237 -3.61 -2.69 -2.05
C ALA A 237 -3.92 -1.86 -3.32
N ALA A 238 -4.99 -1.07 -3.31
CA ALA A 238 -5.30 -0.14 -4.40
C ALA A 238 -4.21 0.92 -4.54
N SER A 239 -3.78 1.52 -3.42
CA SER A 239 -2.73 2.55 -3.35
C SER A 239 -1.36 2.01 -3.77
N GLU A 240 -0.98 0.83 -3.29
CA GLU A 240 0.26 0.14 -3.69
C GLU A 240 0.32 -0.06 -5.21
N ASN A 241 -0.77 -0.58 -5.79
CA ASN A 241 -0.83 -0.84 -7.22
C ASN A 241 -0.92 0.45 -8.04
N ALA A 242 -1.55 1.52 -7.55
CA ALA A 242 -1.54 2.84 -8.18
C ALA A 242 -0.12 3.45 -8.18
N ALA A 243 0.58 3.38 -7.06
CA ALA A 243 1.97 3.85 -6.95
C ALA A 243 2.90 3.05 -7.88
N ARG A 244 2.74 1.74 -7.95
CA ARG A 244 3.50 0.87 -8.87
C ARG A 244 3.17 1.16 -10.33
N MET A 245 1.91 1.36 -10.67
CA MET A 245 1.47 1.75 -12.00
C MET A 245 2.18 3.04 -12.46
N THR A 246 2.19 4.08 -11.64
CA THR A 246 2.86 5.35 -11.93
C THR A 246 4.38 5.18 -12.05
N ALA A 247 5.01 4.41 -11.16
CA ALA A 247 6.45 4.14 -11.21
C ALA A 247 6.84 3.38 -12.50
N MET A 248 6.05 2.38 -12.91
CA MET A 248 6.30 1.61 -14.12
C MET A 248 6.03 2.41 -15.40
N GLN A 249 5.02 3.28 -15.41
CA GLN A 249 4.80 4.21 -16.52
C GLN A 249 5.99 5.15 -16.72
N ASN A 250 6.52 5.69 -15.63
CA ASN A 250 7.70 6.55 -15.69
C ASN A 250 8.95 5.77 -16.15
N ALA A 251 9.13 4.54 -15.67
CA ALA A 251 10.20 3.66 -16.11
C ALA A 251 10.12 3.37 -17.61
N THR A 252 8.92 3.07 -18.14
CA THR A 252 8.70 2.85 -19.57
C THR A 252 9.05 4.10 -20.39
N LYS A 253 8.55 5.28 -19.99
CA LYS A 253 8.89 6.55 -20.67
C LYS A 253 10.39 6.86 -20.65
N ASN A 254 11.07 6.57 -19.55
CA ASN A 254 12.51 6.76 -19.47
C ASN A 254 13.27 5.77 -20.36
N ALA A 255 12.81 4.51 -20.41
CA ALA A 255 13.38 3.51 -21.31
C ALA A 255 13.21 3.92 -22.78
N ASP A 256 12.05 4.45 -23.20
CA ASP A 256 11.82 4.95 -24.56
C ASP A 256 12.85 6.03 -24.94
N LYS A 257 13.09 7.00 -24.06
CA LYS A 257 14.11 8.06 -24.29
C LYS A 257 15.53 7.49 -24.38
N MET A 258 15.84 6.46 -23.58
CA MET A 258 17.17 5.82 -23.64
C MET A 258 17.34 5.02 -24.92
N ILE A 259 16.31 4.32 -25.39
CA ILE A 259 16.31 3.59 -26.68
C ILE A 259 16.57 4.55 -27.84
N GLU A 260 15.87 5.69 -27.88
CA GLU A 260 16.06 6.73 -28.90
C GLU A 260 17.52 7.21 -28.91
N LYS A 261 18.05 7.61 -27.76
CA LYS A 261 19.44 8.08 -27.62
C LYS A 261 20.48 7.03 -28.02
N LEU A 262 20.30 5.77 -27.60
CA LEU A 262 21.21 4.68 -27.95
C LEU A 262 21.17 4.39 -29.46
N SER A 263 19.97 4.45 -30.05
CA SER A 263 19.83 4.27 -31.51
C SER A 263 20.55 5.34 -32.30
N GLU A 264 20.46 6.60 -31.89
CA GLU A 264 21.22 7.73 -32.49
C GLU A 264 22.73 7.50 -32.36
N GLN A 265 23.22 7.09 -31.17
CA GLN A 265 24.63 6.80 -30.93
C GLN A 265 25.13 5.65 -31.82
N ILE A 266 24.37 4.56 -31.93
CA ILE A 266 24.72 3.43 -32.81
C ILE A 266 24.82 3.87 -34.25
N ASN A 267 23.88 4.70 -34.73
CA ASN A 267 23.91 5.23 -36.10
C ASN A 267 25.13 6.14 -36.33
N ALA A 268 25.47 7.03 -35.39
CA ALA A 268 26.64 7.91 -35.48
C ALA A 268 27.94 7.10 -35.51
N VAL A 269 28.12 6.12 -34.62
CA VAL A 269 29.31 5.27 -34.59
C VAL A 269 29.41 4.44 -35.88
N ARG A 270 28.28 3.91 -36.38
CA ARG A 270 28.24 3.17 -37.65
C ARG A 270 28.69 4.03 -38.84
N GLN A 271 28.25 5.30 -38.90
CA GLN A 271 28.67 6.23 -39.95
C GLN A 271 30.17 6.49 -39.88
N LEU A 272 30.72 6.69 -38.67
CA LEU A 272 32.16 6.88 -38.46
C LEU A 272 32.98 5.67 -38.92
N VAL A 273 32.54 4.44 -38.57
CA VAL A 273 33.20 3.20 -39.01
C VAL A 273 33.19 3.10 -40.53
N ILE A 274 32.05 3.30 -41.18
CA ILE A 274 31.94 3.26 -42.64
C ILE A 274 32.83 4.34 -43.29
N THR A 275 32.84 5.53 -42.74
CA THR A 275 33.69 6.63 -43.27
C THR A 275 35.18 6.29 -43.18
N ASN A 276 35.62 5.72 -42.03
CA ASN A 276 37.00 5.29 -41.85
C ASN A 276 37.38 4.16 -42.84
N GLU A 277 36.54 3.13 -42.98
CA GLU A 277 36.73 2.02 -43.92
C GLU A 277 36.88 2.56 -45.39
N ILE A 278 36.00 3.47 -45.80
CA ILE A 278 36.07 4.11 -47.15
C ILE A 278 37.36 4.91 -47.28
N THR A 279 37.78 5.64 -46.25
CA THR A 279 38.99 6.46 -46.25
C THR A 279 40.24 5.56 -46.35
N GLU A 280 40.29 4.46 -45.60
CA GLU A 280 41.38 3.47 -45.65
C GLU A 280 41.50 2.83 -47.04
N ILE A 281 40.37 2.42 -47.65
CA ILE A 281 40.34 1.87 -49.02
C ILE A 281 40.82 2.89 -50.04
N ALA A 282 40.37 4.15 -49.95
CA ALA A 282 40.77 5.22 -50.83
C ALA A 282 42.29 5.51 -50.72
N ALA A 283 42.83 5.57 -49.50
CA ALA A 283 44.26 5.76 -49.24
C ALA A 283 45.09 4.60 -49.79
N ALA A 284 44.66 3.34 -49.58
CA ALA A 284 45.32 2.17 -50.10
C ALA A 284 45.38 2.17 -51.67
N THR A 285 44.26 2.54 -52.30
CA THR A 285 44.18 2.63 -53.78
C THR A 285 45.10 3.75 -54.33
N GLN A 286 45.25 4.88 -53.64
CA GLN A 286 46.08 5.97 -54.02
C GLN A 286 47.56 5.61 -53.90
N VAL A 287 47.98 4.86 -52.88
CA VAL A 287 49.34 4.32 -52.72
C VAL A 287 49.70 3.33 -53.86
N GLN A 288 48.74 2.47 -54.24
CA GLN A 288 48.89 1.47 -55.28
C GLN A 288 49.07 2.16 -56.70
N ASN A 289 48.35 3.27 -56.96
CA ASN A 289 48.44 4.02 -58.21
C ASN A 289 49.64 4.93 -58.28
N SER A 290 50.29 5.30 -57.17
CA SER A 290 51.48 6.14 -57.11
C SER A 290 52.81 5.37 -57.08
N GLY A 291 52.72 4.04 -57.11
CA GLY A 291 53.90 3.13 -57.12
C GLY A 291 54.27 2.51 -58.46
N VAL A 292 53.84 3.13 -59.61
CA VAL A 292 54.27 2.77 -60.97
C VAL A 292 55.26 3.82 -61.54
#